data_6555cf10629d26e6f0946a7c6cef7925
#
_entry.id   6555cf10629d26e6f0946a7c6cef7925
#
_cell.length_a   1.000
_cell.length_b   1.000
_cell.length_c   1.000
_cell.angle_alpha   90.00
_cell.angle_beta   90.00
_cell.angle_gamma   90.00
#
_symmetry.space_group_name_H-M   'P 1'
#
loop_
_entity.id
_entity.type
_entity.pdbx_description
1 polymer ?
#
loop_
_entity_poly.entity_id
_entity_poly.type
_entity_poly.pdbx_seq_one_letter_code
_entity_poly.pdbx_strand_id
1 'polypeptide(L)'
;DRAMASASSTTNAAVIEAVDFSGLGTLVDVAGGIGSALCSMLKATPDLRGIVFDLPHVGERARAFIAAQGLAERCEFVGGSFFEAVPPGADAYFMKHILHDWGDAECTRILAACRNAMGTKARLLICERIVPEGNEPSSAKLIDLHMMMTNHGGKERTEKEYRKLLASAGFNLERVIPTRTPWSLIEATRSGRTP
;
A
#
# COMPACT_ATOMS: atom_id res chain seq x y z
N ASP A 1 11.98 16.60 -7.04
CA ASP A 1 11.89 15.29 -7.70
C ASP A 1 12.99 14.31 -7.32
N ARG A 2 14.30 14.68 -7.33
CA ARG A 2 15.38 13.75 -6.94
C ARG A 2 15.32 13.33 -5.46
N ALA A 3 14.99 14.23 -4.54
CA ALA A 3 14.87 13.92 -3.11
C ALA A 3 13.69 12.97 -2.83
N MET A 4 12.54 13.17 -3.48
CA MET A 4 11.39 12.28 -3.36
C MET A 4 11.67 10.90 -3.97
N ALA A 5 12.35 10.84 -5.11
CA ALA A 5 12.76 9.57 -5.73
C ALA A 5 13.74 8.79 -4.83
N SER A 6 14.70 9.48 -4.21
CA SER A 6 15.66 8.87 -3.26
C SER A 6 14.97 8.36 -2.00
N ALA A 7 14.06 9.15 -1.40
CA ALA A 7 13.28 8.74 -0.24
C ALA A 7 12.38 7.53 -0.55
N SER A 8 11.74 7.53 -1.71
CA SER A 8 10.93 6.39 -2.17
C SER A 8 11.77 5.11 -2.35
N SER A 9 12.97 5.23 -2.92
CA SER A 9 13.89 4.09 -3.10
C SER A 9 14.31 3.47 -1.75
N THR A 10 14.63 4.30 -0.75
CA THR A 10 14.99 3.84 0.59
C THR A 10 13.81 3.12 1.27
N THR A 11 12.60 3.65 1.13
CA THR A 11 11.39 3.02 1.67
C THR A 11 11.10 1.69 0.97
N ASN A 12 11.24 1.61 -0.36
CA ASN A 12 11.03 0.37 -1.10
C ASN A 12 11.99 -0.74 -0.65
N ALA A 13 13.28 -0.41 -0.46
CA ALA A 13 14.26 -1.36 0.06
C ALA A 13 13.88 -1.85 1.47
N ALA A 14 13.45 -0.94 2.35
CA ALA A 14 13.04 -1.29 3.70
C ALA A 14 11.78 -2.17 3.75
N VAL A 15 10.84 -1.98 2.83
CA VAL A 15 9.66 -2.85 2.68
C VAL A 15 10.06 -4.26 2.25
N ILE A 16 10.99 -4.37 1.27
CA ILE A 16 11.47 -5.67 0.77
C ILE A 16 12.20 -6.45 1.86
N GLU A 17 12.96 -5.76 2.72
CA GLU A 17 13.63 -6.38 3.86
C GLU A 17 12.68 -6.83 4.96
N ALA A 18 11.54 -6.14 5.11
CA ALA A 18 10.58 -6.37 6.19
C ALA A 18 9.61 -7.52 5.91
N VAL A 19 9.36 -7.88 4.65
CA VAL A 19 8.37 -8.89 4.26
C VAL A 19 8.93 -9.85 3.24
N ASP A 20 8.75 -11.12 3.50
CA ASP A 20 9.00 -12.17 2.52
C ASP A 20 7.85 -12.26 1.52
N PHE A 21 8.16 -12.00 0.26
CA PHE A 21 7.24 -12.12 -0.88
C PHE A 21 7.37 -13.47 -1.60
N SER A 22 8.26 -14.36 -1.16
CA SER A 22 8.39 -15.70 -1.74
C SER A 22 7.09 -16.49 -1.58
N GLY A 23 6.77 -17.29 -2.58
CA GLY A 23 5.53 -18.07 -2.60
C GLY A 23 4.26 -17.29 -2.95
N LEU A 24 4.34 -15.96 -3.18
CA LEU A 24 3.26 -15.21 -3.81
C LEU A 24 3.35 -15.34 -5.32
N GLY A 25 2.24 -15.63 -5.98
CA GLY A 25 2.13 -15.64 -7.44
C GLY A 25 1.97 -14.25 -8.01
N THR A 26 1.00 -13.48 -7.49
CA THR A 26 0.67 -12.14 -8.00
C THR A 26 0.44 -11.13 -6.88
N LEU A 27 0.97 -9.91 -7.07
CA LEU A 27 0.78 -8.75 -6.18
C LEU A 27 0.20 -7.57 -6.95
N VAL A 28 -0.86 -6.96 -6.42
CA VAL A 28 -1.43 -5.70 -6.92
C VAL A 28 -0.88 -4.53 -6.09
N ASP A 29 -0.24 -3.56 -6.75
CA ASP A 29 0.16 -2.28 -6.14
C ASP A 29 -0.95 -1.26 -6.37
N VAL A 30 -1.78 -1.05 -5.35
CA VAL A 30 -2.97 -0.19 -5.41
C VAL A 30 -2.57 1.27 -5.24
N ALA A 31 -2.91 2.09 -6.24
CA ALA A 31 -2.39 3.45 -6.42
C ALA A 31 -0.85 3.48 -6.51
N GLY A 32 -0.31 2.52 -7.29
CA GLY A 32 1.13 2.30 -7.41
C GLY A 32 1.89 3.34 -8.24
N GLY A 33 1.20 4.35 -8.77
CA GLY A 33 1.79 5.38 -9.60
C GLY A 33 2.46 4.78 -10.84
N ILE A 34 3.74 5.10 -11.04
CA ILE A 34 4.52 4.51 -12.15
C ILE A 34 5.04 3.10 -11.87
N GLY A 35 4.71 2.50 -10.70
CA GLY A 35 5.12 1.15 -10.34
C GLY A 35 6.51 1.02 -9.71
N SER A 36 7.08 2.10 -9.18
CA SER A 36 8.43 2.07 -8.61
C SER A 36 8.59 1.07 -7.46
N ALA A 37 7.61 0.99 -6.55
CA ALA A 37 7.66 0.05 -5.44
C ALA A 37 7.55 -1.39 -5.93
N LEU A 38 6.54 -1.66 -6.75
CA LEU A 38 6.31 -3.00 -7.29
C LEU A 38 7.49 -3.50 -8.13
N CYS A 39 8.05 -2.66 -9.01
CA CYS A 39 9.24 -3.04 -9.78
C CYS A 39 10.43 -3.43 -8.88
N SER A 40 10.62 -2.75 -7.75
CA SER A 40 11.66 -3.10 -6.79
C SER A 40 11.40 -4.47 -6.14
N MET A 41 10.15 -4.77 -5.78
CA MET A 41 9.74 -6.06 -5.22
C MET A 41 9.92 -7.20 -6.24
N LEU A 42 9.51 -6.99 -7.50
CA LEU A 42 9.65 -7.96 -8.58
C LEU A 42 11.11 -8.30 -8.89
N LYS A 43 12.01 -7.31 -8.79
CA LYS A 43 13.46 -7.56 -8.96
C LYS A 43 14.04 -8.40 -7.84
N ALA A 44 13.54 -8.22 -6.61
CA ALA A 44 13.97 -8.99 -5.45
C ALA A 44 13.34 -10.40 -5.40
N THR A 45 12.21 -10.61 -6.09
CA THR A 45 11.44 -11.86 -6.07
C THR A 45 11.18 -12.34 -7.51
N PRO A 46 12.04 -13.20 -8.06
CA PRO A 46 12.01 -13.58 -9.49
C PRO A 46 10.68 -14.21 -9.97
N ASP A 47 10.02 -14.98 -9.12
CA ASP A 47 8.78 -15.71 -9.47
C ASP A 47 7.51 -14.88 -9.30
N LEU A 48 7.62 -13.70 -8.66
CA LEU A 48 6.49 -12.81 -8.42
C LEU A 48 6.07 -12.10 -9.71
N ARG A 49 4.78 -12.04 -9.95
CA ARG A 49 4.13 -11.20 -10.98
C ARG A 49 3.47 -10.00 -10.32
N GLY A 50 3.31 -8.91 -11.06
CA GLY A 50 2.77 -7.69 -10.51
C GLY A 50 1.74 -7.01 -11.40
N ILE A 51 0.81 -6.30 -10.76
CA ILE A 51 -0.15 -5.40 -11.39
C ILE A 51 -0.01 -4.03 -10.73
N VAL A 52 0.44 -3.04 -11.48
CA VAL A 52 0.35 -1.64 -11.06
C VAL A 52 -1.06 -1.17 -11.36
N PHE A 53 -1.81 -0.79 -10.35
CA PHE A 53 -3.16 -0.27 -10.49
C PHE A 53 -3.19 1.20 -10.08
N ASP A 54 -3.59 2.06 -11.01
CA ASP A 54 -3.71 3.51 -10.77
C ASP A 54 -4.68 4.15 -11.79
N LEU A 55 -4.92 5.44 -11.67
CA LEU A 55 -5.79 6.18 -12.59
C LEU A 55 -5.30 6.05 -14.04
N PRO A 56 -6.21 5.95 -15.04
CA PRO A 56 -5.83 5.65 -16.42
C PRO A 56 -4.79 6.60 -17.04
N HIS A 57 -4.79 7.88 -16.62
CA HIS A 57 -3.84 8.87 -17.14
C HIS A 57 -2.38 8.63 -16.72
N VAL A 58 -2.14 7.80 -15.71
CA VAL A 58 -0.79 7.40 -15.26
C VAL A 58 -0.19 6.33 -16.18
N GLY A 59 -1.05 5.60 -16.91
CA GLY A 59 -0.73 4.35 -17.58
C GLY A 59 0.41 4.41 -18.60
N GLU A 60 0.51 5.47 -19.41
CA GLU A 60 1.60 5.61 -20.37
C GLU A 60 2.96 5.67 -19.68
N ARG A 61 3.07 6.50 -18.64
CA ARG A 61 4.29 6.66 -17.86
C ARG A 61 4.66 5.38 -17.09
N ALA A 62 3.65 4.69 -16.54
CA ALA A 62 3.84 3.44 -15.82
C ALA A 62 4.38 2.34 -16.75
N ARG A 63 3.77 2.14 -17.92
CA ARG A 63 4.24 1.14 -18.90
C ARG A 63 5.64 1.44 -19.38
N ALA A 64 5.96 2.69 -19.68
CA ALA A 64 7.31 3.11 -20.08
C ALA A 64 8.33 2.83 -18.96
N PHE A 65 7.97 3.12 -17.69
CA PHE A 65 8.84 2.83 -16.55
C PHE A 65 9.05 1.34 -16.36
N ILE A 66 7.98 0.52 -16.36
CA ILE A 66 8.03 -0.94 -16.23
C ILE A 66 8.94 -1.55 -17.31
N ALA A 67 8.77 -1.12 -18.57
CA ALA A 67 9.59 -1.59 -19.68
C ALA A 67 11.07 -1.20 -19.50
N ALA A 68 11.35 0.02 -19.07
CA ALA A 68 12.72 0.49 -18.78
C ALA A 68 13.38 -0.29 -17.63
N GLN A 69 12.57 -0.89 -16.71
CA GLN A 69 13.08 -1.78 -15.67
C GLN A 69 13.30 -3.22 -16.14
N GLY A 70 12.95 -3.57 -17.39
CA GLY A 70 13.03 -4.92 -17.93
C GLY A 70 11.97 -5.88 -17.38
N LEU A 71 10.82 -5.38 -16.95
CA LEU A 71 9.79 -6.14 -16.23
C LEU A 71 8.48 -6.30 -16.99
N ALA A 72 8.42 -5.93 -18.28
CA ALA A 72 7.17 -5.94 -19.06
C ALA A 72 6.51 -7.33 -19.16
N GLU A 73 7.28 -8.42 -19.06
CA GLU A 73 6.78 -9.80 -19.10
C GLU A 73 6.15 -10.26 -17.75
N ARG A 74 6.44 -9.53 -16.66
CA ARG A 74 6.00 -9.90 -15.30
C ARG A 74 5.21 -8.83 -14.59
N CYS A 75 5.10 -7.64 -15.17
CA CYS A 75 4.42 -6.50 -14.58
C CYS A 75 3.56 -5.81 -15.62
N GLU A 76 2.28 -5.69 -15.34
CA GLU A 76 1.33 -4.94 -16.18
C GLU A 76 0.76 -3.72 -15.45
N PHE A 77 0.19 -2.79 -16.22
CA PHE A 77 -0.56 -1.66 -15.70
C PHE A 77 -2.05 -1.82 -16.03
N VAL A 78 -2.87 -1.71 -15.01
CA VAL A 78 -4.34 -1.67 -15.11
C VAL A 78 -4.84 -0.31 -14.65
N GLY A 79 -5.63 0.36 -15.49
CA GLY A 79 -6.21 1.67 -15.17
C GLY A 79 -7.57 1.55 -14.51
N GLY A 80 -7.80 2.31 -13.43
CA GLY A 80 -9.09 2.35 -12.74
C GLY A 80 -9.07 3.22 -11.50
N SER A 81 -10.17 3.25 -10.76
CA SER A 81 -10.30 3.96 -9.49
C SER A 81 -10.50 2.97 -8.34
N PHE A 82 -9.66 3.07 -7.31
CA PHE A 82 -9.82 2.25 -6.10
C PHE A 82 -11.10 2.56 -5.33
N PHE A 83 -11.80 3.63 -5.63
CA PHE A 83 -13.15 3.91 -5.09
C PHE A 83 -14.25 3.08 -5.76
N GLU A 84 -13.96 2.49 -6.92
CA GLU A 84 -14.89 1.67 -7.70
C GLU A 84 -14.56 0.19 -7.54
N ALA A 85 -13.38 -0.21 -8.01
CA ALA A 85 -12.90 -1.57 -7.93
C ALA A 85 -11.38 -1.62 -8.09
N VAL A 86 -10.76 -2.70 -7.61
CA VAL A 86 -9.35 -3.03 -7.87
C VAL A 86 -9.25 -4.39 -8.57
N PRO A 87 -8.17 -4.69 -9.30
CA PRO A 87 -7.99 -5.96 -9.99
C PRO A 87 -8.14 -7.15 -9.05
N PRO A 88 -9.00 -8.16 -9.38
CA PRO A 88 -9.24 -9.30 -8.50
C PRO A 88 -8.21 -10.42 -8.67
N GLY A 89 -8.18 -11.34 -7.71
CA GLY A 89 -7.54 -12.65 -7.84
C GLY A 89 -6.04 -12.68 -7.52
N ALA A 90 -5.47 -11.60 -7.00
CA ALA A 90 -4.08 -11.60 -6.56
C ALA A 90 -3.91 -12.22 -5.16
N ASP A 91 -2.70 -12.71 -4.86
CA ASP A 91 -2.33 -13.27 -3.57
C ASP A 91 -2.04 -12.20 -2.52
N ALA A 92 -1.64 -11.01 -2.97
CA ALA A 92 -1.43 -9.87 -2.09
C ALA A 92 -1.83 -8.55 -2.76
N TYR A 93 -2.24 -7.60 -1.93
CA TYR A 93 -2.56 -6.22 -2.29
C TYR A 93 -1.68 -5.30 -1.45
N PHE A 94 -0.98 -4.41 -2.10
CA PHE A 94 -0.07 -3.48 -1.47
C PHE A 94 -0.55 -2.05 -1.68
N MET A 95 -0.48 -1.23 -0.65
CA MET A 95 -0.71 0.21 -0.69
C MET A 95 0.42 0.92 0.04
N LYS A 96 0.97 1.96 -0.57
CA LYS A 96 2.03 2.76 0.05
C LYS A 96 1.70 4.23 0.01
N HIS A 97 1.57 4.85 1.19
CA HIS A 97 1.28 6.28 1.34
C HIS A 97 -0.06 6.66 0.68
N ILE A 98 -1.11 5.91 0.98
CA ILE A 98 -2.43 6.12 0.39
C ILE A 98 -3.47 6.46 1.46
N LEU A 99 -3.57 5.65 2.52
CA LEU A 99 -4.65 5.83 3.50
C LEU A 99 -4.50 7.11 4.32
N HIS A 100 -3.30 7.63 4.46
CA HIS A 100 -3.06 8.88 5.15
C HIS A 100 -3.60 10.11 4.39
N ASP A 101 -3.82 10.02 3.09
CA ASP A 101 -4.39 11.11 2.29
C ASP A 101 -5.91 11.26 2.48
N TRP A 102 -6.56 10.28 3.13
CA TRP A 102 -8.02 10.15 3.15
C TRP A 102 -8.59 10.08 4.57
N GLY A 103 -9.83 10.58 4.71
CA GLY A 103 -10.63 10.39 5.91
C GLY A 103 -11.07 8.93 6.12
N ASP A 104 -11.60 8.61 7.30
CA ASP A 104 -11.95 7.23 7.64
C ASP A 104 -13.08 6.66 6.76
N ALA A 105 -13.99 7.50 6.28
CA ALA A 105 -15.06 7.09 5.37
C ALA A 105 -14.51 6.66 4.00
N GLU A 106 -13.63 7.46 3.43
CA GLU A 106 -12.95 7.17 2.16
C GLU A 106 -12.04 5.96 2.29
N CYS A 107 -11.25 5.89 3.37
CA CYS A 107 -10.41 4.71 3.66
C CYS A 107 -11.25 3.43 3.73
N THR A 108 -12.42 3.47 4.37
CA THR A 108 -13.32 2.31 4.44
C THR A 108 -13.79 1.89 3.04
N ARG A 109 -14.08 2.83 2.15
CA ARG A 109 -14.45 2.52 0.75
C ARG A 109 -13.29 1.90 -0.02
N ILE A 110 -12.08 2.44 0.10
CA ILE A 110 -10.86 1.90 -0.54
C ILE A 110 -10.61 0.46 -0.06
N LEU A 111 -10.65 0.26 1.25
CA LEU A 111 -10.46 -1.06 1.86
C LEU A 111 -11.56 -2.05 1.46
N ALA A 112 -12.81 -1.61 1.34
CA ALA A 112 -13.90 -2.45 0.86
C ALA A 112 -13.69 -2.89 -0.60
N ALA A 113 -13.21 -2.01 -1.48
CA ALA A 113 -12.88 -2.37 -2.85
C ALA A 113 -11.76 -3.43 -2.90
N CYS A 114 -10.71 -3.26 -2.09
CA CYS A 114 -9.66 -4.28 -1.94
C CYS A 114 -10.23 -5.60 -1.41
N ARG A 115 -11.05 -5.56 -0.35
CA ARG A 115 -11.66 -6.74 0.24
C ARG A 115 -12.51 -7.52 -0.76
N ASN A 116 -13.26 -6.83 -1.62
CA ASN A 116 -14.09 -7.46 -2.64
C ASN A 116 -13.26 -8.17 -3.72
N ALA A 117 -12.08 -7.65 -4.04
CA ALA A 117 -11.17 -8.22 -5.02
C ALA A 117 -10.32 -9.38 -4.47
N MET A 118 -10.08 -9.40 -3.16
CA MET A 118 -9.21 -10.36 -2.48
C MET A 118 -9.85 -11.73 -2.34
N GLY A 119 -9.09 -12.79 -2.62
CA GLY A 119 -9.41 -14.14 -2.19
C GLY A 119 -9.30 -14.30 -0.66
N THR A 120 -9.82 -15.41 -0.13
CA THR A 120 -9.84 -15.66 1.34
C THR A 120 -8.44 -15.80 1.96
N LYS A 121 -7.44 -16.18 1.17
CA LYS A 121 -6.05 -16.35 1.60
C LYS A 121 -5.15 -15.16 1.26
N ALA A 122 -5.70 -14.18 0.53
CA ALA A 122 -4.93 -13.03 0.09
C ALA A 122 -4.57 -12.12 1.28
N ARG A 123 -3.37 -11.50 1.21
CA ARG A 123 -2.88 -10.57 2.22
C ARG A 123 -3.04 -9.13 1.76
N LEU A 124 -3.37 -8.24 2.69
CA LEU A 124 -3.32 -6.80 2.49
C LEU A 124 -2.10 -6.24 3.23
N LEU A 125 -1.26 -5.53 2.51
CA LEU A 125 -0.02 -4.93 3.00
C LEU A 125 -0.13 -3.41 2.83
N ILE A 126 -0.06 -2.67 3.93
CA ILE A 126 -0.20 -1.20 3.93
C ILE A 126 1.08 -0.61 4.50
N CYS A 127 1.77 0.22 3.71
CA CYS A 127 2.99 0.90 4.12
C CYS A 127 2.66 2.34 4.50
N GLU A 128 2.59 2.60 5.81
CA GLU A 128 2.21 3.89 6.39
C GLU A 128 3.05 4.23 7.63
N ARG A 129 2.97 5.46 8.08
CA ARG A 129 3.51 5.85 9.38
C ARG A 129 2.55 5.41 10.49
N ILE A 130 3.13 5.03 11.61
CA ILE A 130 2.36 4.77 12.82
C ILE A 130 2.66 5.90 13.82
N VAL A 131 1.62 6.60 14.23
CA VAL A 131 1.73 7.60 15.30
C VAL A 131 1.89 6.85 16.62
N PRO A 132 2.97 7.06 17.37
CA PRO A 132 3.14 6.43 18.67
C PRO A 132 2.11 6.98 19.68
N GLU A 133 1.63 6.11 20.56
CA GLU A 133 0.82 6.53 21.69
C GLU A 133 1.68 7.33 22.70
N GLY A 134 1.04 8.26 23.43
CA GLY A 134 1.71 9.08 24.42
C GLY A 134 2.37 10.36 23.86
N ASN A 135 3.18 11.02 24.68
CA ASN A 135 3.71 12.36 24.40
C ASN A 135 5.15 12.39 23.84
N GLU A 136 5.73 11.23 23.58
CA GLU A 136 7.09 11.16 23.01
C GLU A 136 7.19 11.89 21.66
N PRO A 137 8.27 12.63 21.41
CA PRO A 137 8.51 13.28 20.13
C PRO A 137 8.54 12.27 18.99
N SER A 138 7.81 12.57 17.89
CA SER A 138 7.77 11.71 16.72
C SER A 138 7.59 12.55 15.46
N SER A 139 8.33 12.19 14.41
CA SER A 139 8.12 12.78 13.08
C SER A 139 6.74 12.49 12.53
N ALA A 140 6.11 11.37 12.90
CA ALA A 140 4.75 11.04 12.50
C ALA A 140 3.74 12.09 12.99
N LYS A 141 3.89 12.61 14.22
CA LYS A 141 3.02 13.68 14.75
C LYS A 141 3.17 15.00 13.99
N LEU A 142 4.39 15.33 13.53
CA LEU A 142 4.59 16.52 12.70
C LEU A 142 4.01 16.38 11.31
N ILE A 143 4.13 15.19 10.73
CA ILE A 143 3.53 14.90 9.42
C ILE A 143 2.01 14.85 9.52
N ASP A 144 1.43 14.36 10.63
CA ASP A 144 -0.01 14.39 10.88
C ASP A 144 -0.56 15.82 10.80
N LEU A 145 0.10 16.78 11.44
CA LEU A 145 -0.27 18.20 11.31
C LEU A 145 -0.19 18.69 9.86
N HIS A 146 0.81 18.25 9.11
CA HIS A 146 0.93 18.59 7.70
C HIS A 146 -0.21 17.98 6.87
N MET A 147 -0.55 16.72 7.08
CA MET A 147 -1.66 16.05 6.39
C MET A 147 -3.00 16.74 6.65
N MET A 148 -3.28 17.14 7.89
CA MET A 148 -4.47 17.91 8.25
C MET A 148 -4.57 19.26 7.51
N MET A 149 -3.44 19.87 7.16
CA MET A 149 -3.40 21.16 6.44
C MET A 149 -3.51 21.01 4.92
N THR A 150 -3.06 19.90 4.36
CA THR A 150 -2.93 19.72 2.91
C THR A 150 -4.03 18.86 2.30
N ASN A 151 -4.58 17.91 3.08
CA ASN A 151 -5.56 16.94 2.59
C ASN A 151 -6.86 17.02 3.41
N HIS A 152 -7.99 17.15 2.73
CA HIS A 152 -9.31 17.17 3.38
C HIS A 152 -9.59 15.82 4.04
N GLY A 153 -9.44 15.78 5.39
CA GLY A 153 -9.66 14.57 6.19
C GLY A 153 -8.48 13.62 6.26
N GLY A 154 -7.37 13.91 5.56
CA GLY A 154 -6.14 13.14 5.66
C GLY A 154 -5.52 13.22 7.06
N LYS A 155 -4.96 12.12 7.54
CA LYS A 155 -4.28 12.04 8.84
C LYS A 155 -3.36 10.83 8.92
N GLU A 156 -2.30 10.97 9.71
CA GLU A 156 -1.56 9.82 10.19
C GLU A 156 -2.35 9.14 11.32
N ARG A 157 -2.15 7.85 11.51
CA ARG A 157 -2.95 7.06 12.46
C ARG A 157 -2.05 6.29 13.43
N THR A 158 -2.55 6.09 14.64
CA THR A 158 -2.00 5.13 15.60
C THR A 158 -2.31 3.70 15.17
N GLU A 159 -1.60 2.71 15.71
CA GLU A 159 -1.94 1.30 15.48
C GLU A 159 -3.38 0.97 15.88
N LYS A 160 -3.86 1.53 16.99
CA LYS A 160 -5.24 1.33 17.47
C LYS A 160 -6.27 1.87 16.47
N GLU A 161 -6.00 3.02 15.84
CA GLU A 161 -6.88 3.57 14.81
C GLU A 161 -6.85 2.74 13.54
N TYR A 162 -5.67 2.26 13.08
CA TYR A 162 -5.60 1.31 11.97
C TYR A 162 -6.35 0.02 12.25
N ARG A 163 -6.23 -0.53 13.46
CA ARG A 163 -6.96 -1.73 13.87
C ARG A 163 -8.47 -1.52 13.79
N LYS A 164 -8.96 -0.37 14.28
CA LYS A 164 -10.39 -0.01 14.19
C LYS A 164 -10.84 0.19 12.75
N LEU A 165 -10.06 0.91 11.95
CA LEU A 165 -10.35 1.18 10.54
C LEU A 165 -10.43 -0.12 9.73
N LEU A 166 -9.45 -0.99 9.87
CA LEU A 166 -9.39 -2.29 9.20
C LEU A 166 -10.55 -3.18 9.62
N ALA A 167 -10.87 -3.24 10.92
CA ALA A 167 -12.00 -4.01 11.42
C ALA A 167 -13.33 -3.52 10.85
N SER A 168 -13.54 -2.20 10.72
CA SER A 168 -14.75 -1.61 10.10
C SER A 168 -14.92 -1.98 8.63
N ALA A 169 -13.81 -2.22 7.92
CA ALA A 169 -13.78 -2.66 6.53
C ALA A 169 -13.76 -4.20 6.35
N GLY A 170 -13.85 -4.97 7.45
CA GLY A 170 -13.89 -6.44 7.42
C GLY A 170 -12.51 -7.09 7.28
N PHE A 171 -11.48 -6.47 7.85
CA PHE A 171 -10.13 -7.01 7.96
C PHE A 171 -9.72 -7.22 9.41
N ASN A 172 -8.85 -8.20 9.64
CA ASN A 172 -8.09 -8.36 10.88
C ASN A 172 -6.70 -7.78 10.66
N LEU A 173 -6.25 -6.87 11.53
CA LEU A 173 -4.86 -6.46 11.59
C LEU A 173 -4.08 -7.59 12.27
N GLU A 174 -3.20 -8.25 11.52
CA GLU A 174 -2.39 -9.37 12.00
C GLU A 174 -1.15 -8.87 12.75
N ARG A 175 -0.40 -7.97 12.13
CA ARG A 175 0.81 -7.40 12.72
C ARG A 175 1.19 -6.07 12.11
N VAL A 176 1.95 -5.29 12.88
CA VAL A 176 2.66 -4.09 12.42
C VAL A 176 4.15 -4.41 12.45
N ILE A 177 4.81 -4.26 11.31
CA ILE A 177 6.23 -4.56 11.14
C ILE A 177 6.94 -3.21 10.98
N PRO A 178 7.70 -2.75 11.99
CA PRO A 178 8.52 -1.56 11.84
C PRO A 178 9.63 -1.81 10.83
N THR A 179 9.97 -0.77 10.04
CA THR A 179 11.11 -0.82 9.15
C THR A 179 12.25 0.06 9.67
N ARG A 180 13.41 0.00 9.04
CA ARG A 180 14.53 0.92 9.34
C ARG A 180 14.28 2.37 8.91
N THR A 181 13.09 2.65 8.38
CA THR A 181 12.63 3.98 8.00
C THR A 181 11.49 4.42 8.92
N PRO A 182 11.02 5.68 8.85
CA PRO A 182 9.83 6.11 9.61
C PRO A 182 8.52 5.40 9.23
N TRP A 183 8.54 4.54 8.23
CA TRP A 183 7.38 3.80 7.74
C TRP A 183 7.32 2.42 8.36
N SER A 184 6.11 1.95 8.62
CA SER A 184 5.83 0.59 9.07
C SER A 184 4.98 -0.12 8.04
N LEU A 185 5.07 -1.45 8.01
CA LEU A 185 4.20 -2.28 7.20
C LEU A 185 3.11 -2.88 8.09
N ILE A 186 1.87 -2.62 7.74
CA ILE A 186 0.69 -3.18 8.39
C ILE A 186 0.23 -4.36 7.54
N GLU A 187 0.23 -5.55 8.10
CA GLU A 187 -0.30 -6.75 7.46
C GLU A 187 -1.69 -7.05 7.99
N ALA A 188 -2.62 -7.28 7.07
CA ALA A 188 -4.00 -7.60 7.40
C ALA A 188 -4.53 -8.72 6.51
N THR A 189 -5.50 -9.48 7.03
CA THR A 189 -6.23 -10.54 6.32
C THR A 189 -7.73 -10.26 6.37
N ARG A 190 -8.48 -10.88 5.45
CA ARG A 190 -9.95 -10.79 5.50
C ARG A 190 -10.48 -11.42 6.78
N SER A 191 -11.33 -10.70 7.50
CA SER A 191 -12.06 -11.32 8.61
C SER A 191 -13.04 -12.37 8.07
N GLY A 192 -13.12 -13.52 8.75
CA GLY A 192 -14.05 -14.60 8.38
C GLY A 192 -15.53 -14.29 8.62
N ARG A 193 -15.85 -13.11 9.17
CA ARG A 193 -17.23 -12.63 9.32
C ARG A 193 -17.64 -11.86 8.07
N THR A 194 -18.59 -12.41 7.33
CA THR A 194 -19.46 -11.60 6.47
C THR A 194 -20.29 -10.69 7.38
N PRO A 195 -20.41 -9.40 7.09
CA PRO A 195 -21.29 -8.50 7.84
C PRO A 195 -22.74 -8.94 7.78
#